data_b54e31415423ec0df4dd2504a6c5dc90
#
_entry.id   b54e31415423ec0df4dd2504a6c5dc90
#
_cell.length_a   1.000
_cell.length_b   1.000
_cell.length_c   1.000
_cell.angle_alpha   90.00
_cell.angle_beta   90.00
_cell.angle_gamma   90.00
#
_symmetry.space_group_name_H-M   'P 1'
#
loop_
_entity.id
_entity.type
_entity.pdbx_description
1 polymer ?
#
loop_
_entity_poly.entity_id
_entity_poly.type
_entity_poly.pdbx_seq_one_letter_code
_entity_poly.pdbx_strand_id
1 'polypeptide(L)'
;TSTYEIARDQWSSYTLQQLQQEAECNIDGQVIINPTTREAAITVEIYYTANSNASFDYLTIAMIQDSIWGDQDGGFANPEQYINGEYCHLHIMRDIITSTWGDEISPTTAGTLITKTYNYTIPEMIGDPNGVEVVLDNISFVAYVSESDDGIQTCPVLNVNELITVIDNNDEIKPLVHKVYQKSTI
;
A
#
# COMPACT_ATOMS: atom_id res chain seq x y z
N THR A 1 29.21 0.29 -4.82
CA THR A 1 28.40 1.49 -5.01
C THR A 1 27.02 0.98 -5.40
N SER A 2 26.07 0.96 -4.48
CA SER A 2 24.71 0.60 -4.83
C SER A 2 24.13 1.73 -5.68
N THR A 3 23.72 1.41 -6.88
CA THR A 3 23.08 2.32 -7.78
C THR A 3 21.59 2.24 -7.51
N TYR A 4 21.04 3.26 -6.91
CA TYR A 4 19.62 3.32 -6.51
C TYR A 4 18.69 3.79 -7.62
N GLU A 5 19.27 4.27 -8.72
CA GLU A 5 18.53 4.62 -9.92
C GLU A 5 18.60 3.47 -10.92
N ILE A 6 17.47 2.85 -11.18
CA ILE A 6 17.35 1.77 -12.16
C ILE A 6 16.71 2.34 -13.41
N ALA A 7 17.39 2.22 -14.56
CA ALA A 7 16.83 2.63 -15.83
C ALA A 7 15.59 1.77 -16.18
N ARG A 8 14.61 2.36 -16.86
CA ARG A 8 13.31 1.73 -17.15
C ARG A 8 13.43 0.38 -17.86
N ASP A 9 14.40 0.23 -18.74
CA ASP A 9 14.68 -1.02 -19.48
C ASP A 9 15.21 -2.15 -18.58
N GLN A 10 15.66 -1.82 -17.38
CA GLN A 10 16.16 -2.78 -16.38
C GLN A 10 15.11 -3.17 -15.34
N TRP A 11 13.95 -2.50 -15.27
CA TRP A 11 12.94 -2.75 -14.23
C TRP A 11 12.53 -4.21 -14.17
N SER A 12 12.23 -4.84 -15.31
CA SER A 12 11.82 -6.25 -15.34
C SER A 12 12.86 -7.19 -14.75
N SER A 13 14.15 -6.97 -15.05
CA SER A 13 15.22 -7.85 -14.56
C SER A 13 15.43 -7.69 -13.04
N TYR A 14 15.38 -6.45 -12.54
CA TYR A 14 15.50 -6.19 -11.10
C TYR A 14 14.29 -6.70 -10.32
N THR A 15 13.07 -6.53 -10.86
CA THR A 15 11.86 -7.10 -10.26
C THR A 15 11.96 -8.61 -10.13
N LEU A 16 12.40 -9.30 -11.19
CA LEU A 16 12.60 -10.75 -11.15
C LEU A 16 13.65 -11.17 -10.12
N GLN A 17 14.72 -10.39 -9.94
CA GLN A 17 15.71 -10.64 -8.90
C GLN A 17 15.13 -10.45 -7.49
N GLN A 18 14.35 -9.39 -7.30
CA GLN A 18 13.72 -9.11 -6.01
C GLN A 18 12.71 -10.19 -5.62
N LEU A 19 11.92 -10.70 -6.57
CA LEU A 19 10.98 -11.79 -6.34
C LEU A 19 11.64 -13.14 -5.96
N GLN A 20 12.97 -13.26 -6.11
CA GLN A 20 13.73 -14.43 -5.63
C GLN A 20 14.15 -14.31 -4.15
N GLN A 21 13.99 -13.13 -3.55
CA GLN A 21 14.36 -12.93 -2.14
C GLN A 21 13.22 -13.42 -1.24
N GLU A 22 13.59 -14.02 -0.11
CA GLU A 22 12.61 -14.34 0.93
C GLU A 22 12.18 -13.05 1.64
N ALA A 23 10.88 -12.86 1.82
CA ALA A 23 10.37 -11.73 2.58
C ALA A 23 10.63 -11.93 4.08
N GLU A 24 11.17 -10.92 4.74
CA GLU A 24 11.48 -10.95 6.17
C GLU A 24 10.22 -10.77 7.04
N CYS A 25 9.16 -10.24 6.47
CA CYS A 25 7.86 -10.11 7.13
C CYS A 25 6.71 -10.43 6.18
N ASN A 26 5.57 -10.79 6.75
CA ASN A 26 4.29 -10.87 6.04
C ASN A 26 3.40 -9.73 6.51
N ILE A 27 2.61 -9.17 5.60
CA ILE A 27 1.64 -8.13 5.89
C ILE A 27 0.25 -8.67 5.54
N ASP A 28 -0.71 -8.49 6.45
CA ASP A 28 -2.13 -8.69 6.19
C ASP A 28 -2.90 -7.53 6.79
N GLY A 29 -4.14 -7.32 6.34
CA GLY A 29 -4.93 -6.26 6.92
C GLY A 29 -6.27 -6.07 6.26
N GLN A 30 -7.07 -5.23 6.89
CA GLN A 30 -8.42 -4.92 6.44
C GLN A 30 -8.71 -3.43 6.60
N VAL A 31 -9.48 -2.91 5.65
CA VAL A 31 -10.07 -1.57 5.71
C VAL A 31 -11.59 -1.71 5.65
N ILE A 32 -12.27 -1.16 6.63
CA ILE A 32 -13.73 -1.10 6.67
C ILE A 32 -14.15 0.36 6.50
N ILE A 33 -14.92 0.63 5.47
CA ILE A 33 -15.36 1.99 5.11
C ILE A 33 -16.85 2.13 5.40
N ASN A 34 -17.22 3.13 6.19
CA ASN A 34 -18.61 3.58 6.29
C ASN A 34 -18.89 4.54 5.12
N PRO A 35 -19.75 4.18 4.14
CA PRO A 35 -19.96 5.00 2.95
C PRO A 35 -20.72 6.30 3.23
N THR A 36 -21.43 6.40 4.35
CA THR A 36 -22.19 7.60 4.72
C THR A 36 -21.28 8.65 5.36
N THR A 37 -20.41 8.25 6.28
CA THR A 37 -19.48 9.16 6.97
C THR A 37 -18.14 9.28 6.26
N ARG A 38 -17.85 8.36 5.31
CA ARG A 38 -16.56 8.19 4.63
C ARG A 38 -15.40 7.90 5.60
N GLU A 39 -15.71 7.42 6.80
CA GLU A 39 -14.70 6.97 7.75
C GLU A 39 -14.21 5.56 7.42
N ALA A 40 -12.90 5.40 7.35
CA ALA A 40 -12.20 4.15 7.14
C ALA A 40 -11.51 3.72 8.44
N ALA A 41 -11.88 2.55 8.96
CA ALA A 41 -11.15 1.87 10.04
C ALA A 41 -10.17 0.88 9.41
N ILE A 42 -8.88 1.13 9.60
CA ILE A 42 -7.79 0.36 8.99
C ILE A 42 -7.09 -0.46 10.07
N THR A 43 -6.93 -1.75 9.84
CA THR A 43 -6.12 -2.63 10.70
C THR A 43 -5.07 -3.32 9.84
N VAL A 44 -3.81 -3.24 10.25
CA VAL A 44 -2.68 -3.90 9.58
C VAL A 44 -1.95 -4.78 10.59
N GLU A 45 -1.67 -6.01 10.19
CA GLU A 45 -0.89 -6.98 10.92
C GLU A 45 0.40 -7.27 10.16
N ILE A 46 1.53 -7.17 10.86
CA ILE A 46 2.86 -7.44 10.32
C ILE A 46 3.47 -8.55 11.15
N TYR A 47 3.77 -9.68 10.52
CA TYR A 47 4.42 -10.82 11.18
C TYR A 47 5.82 -11.03 10.62
N TYR A 48 6.84 -10.90 11.46
CA TYR A 48 8.24 -11.12 11.10
C TYR A 48 8.57 -12.60 11.03
N THR A 49 8.98 -13.07 9.86
CA THR A 49 9.46 -14.45 9.60
C THR A 49 10.95 -14.59 9.79
N ALA A 50 11.70 -13.49 9.65
CA ALA A 50 13.11 -13.34 9.91
C ALA A 50 13.37 -12.07 10.75
N ASN A 51 14.61 -11.88 11.21
CA ASN A 51 15.00 -10.61 11.82
C ASN A 51 15.25 -9.60 10.70
N SER A 52 14.68 -8.39 10.82
CA SER A 52 15.17 -7.27 10.02
C SER A 52 16.59 -6.89 10.43
N ASN A 53 17.34 -6.32 9.50
CA ASN A 53 18.68 -5.80 9.78
C ASN A 53 18.65 -4.51 10.63
N ALA A 54 17.49 -3.83 10.64
CA ALA A 54 17.27 -2.63 11.42
C ALA A 54 16.56 -2.94 12.76
N SER A 55 16.83 -2.11 13.78
CA SER A 55 16.16 -2.23 15.09
C SER A 55 14.69 -1.77 15.07
N PHE A 56 14.30 -1.06 14.04
CA PHE A 56 12.94 -0.63 13.72
C PHE A 56 12.80 -0.52 12.20
N ASP A 57 11.60 -0.70 11.73
CA ASP A 57 11.22 -0.54 10.34
C ASP A 57 10.09 0.49 10.24
N TYR A 58 9.64 0.81 9.04
CA TYR A 58 8.57 1.77 8.80
C TYR A 58 7.40 1.12 8.05
N LEU A 59 6.20 1.29 8.61
CA LEU A 59 4.95 0.95 7.95
C LEU A 59 4.41 2.16 7.20
N THR A 60 4.19 2.04 5.91
CA THR A 60 3.47 3.03 5.11
C THR A 60 2.16 2.43 4.60
N ILE A 61 1.08 3.20 4.68
CA ILE A 61 -0.23 2.87 4.12
C ILE A 61 -0.61 3.96 3.13
N ALA A 62 -0.80 3.58 1.87
CA ALA A 62 -1.22 4.47 0.79
C ALA A 62 -2.64 4.12 0.32
N MET A 63 -3.46 5.13 0.08
CA MET A 63 -4.72 5.00 -0.64
C MET A 63 -4.48 5.21 -2.12
N ILE A 64 -4.91 4.27 -2.95
CA ILE A 64 -4.84 4.33 -4.40
C ILE A 64 -6.26 4.33 -4.99
N GLN A 65 -6.40 4.85 -6.20
CA GLN A 65 -7.69 4.86 -6.92
C GLN A 65 -7.50 4.48 -8.37
N ASP A 66 -8.41 3.66 -8.85
CA ASP A 66 -8.55 3.30 -10.24
C ASP A 66 -9.56 4.17 -10.97
N SER A 67 -9.57 4.07 -12.30
CA SER A 67 -10.56 4.71 -13.17
C SER A 67 -10.58 6.24 -13.08
N ILE A 68 -9.41 6.85 -12.94
CA ILE A 68 -9.26 8.31 -13.06
C ILE A 68 -8.99 8.65 -14.53
N TRP A 69 -9.90 9.41 -15.13
CA TRP A 69 -9.82 9.79 -16.54
C TRP A 69 -9.08 11.11 -16.70
N GLY A 70 -8.20 11.17 -17.70
CA GLY A 70 -7.44 12.37 -18.01
C GLY A 70 -6.46 12.17 -19.16
N ASP A 71 -5.71 13.22 -19.44
CA ASP A 71 -4.69 13.20 -20.48
C ASP A 71 -3.48 12.37 -20.08
N GLN A 72 -2.95 11.59 -21.02
CA GLN A 72 -1.70 10.83 -20.87
C GLN A 72 -0.88 10.96 -22.13
N ASP A 73 0.33 11.49 -22.01
CA ASP A 73 1.25 11.54 -23.16
C ASP A 73 1.60 10.12 -23.61
N GLY A 74 1.42 9.86 -24.91
CA GLY A 74 1.61 8.52 -25.47
C GLY A 74 0.54 7.49 -25.06
N GLY A 75 -0.57 7.90 -24.45
CA GLY A 75 -1.65 7.01 -23.98
C GLY A 75 -2.22 6.09 -25.08
N PHE A 76 -2.19 6.53 -26.34
CA PHE A 76 -2.61 5.74 -27.48
C PHE A 76 -1.80 4.44 -27.70
N ALA A 77 -0.63 4.31 -27.08
CA ALA A 77 0.16 3.08 -27.09
C ALA A 77 -0.46 1.96 -26.22
N ASN A 78 -1.40 2.32 -25.35
CA ASN A 78 -2.15 1.39 -24.49
C ASN A 78 -3.65 1.48 -24.83
N PRO A 79 -4.11 0.89 -25.94
CA PRO A 79 -5.48 1.08 -26.44
C PRO A 79 -6.57 0.56 -25.49
N GLU A 80 -6.22 -0.36 -24.60
CA GLU A 80 -7.15 -0.90 -23.59
C GLU A 80 -7.50 0.15 -22.51
N GLN A 81 -6.60 1.12 -22.27
CA GLN A 81 -6.78 2.21 -21.33
C GLN A 81 -7.13 3.53 -22.02
N TYR A 82 -6.89 3.64 -23.35
CA TYR A 82 -7.15 4.85 -24.12
C TYR A 82 -8.50 4.75 -24.84
N ILE A 83 -9.54 5.31 -24.25
CA ILE A 83 -10.94 5.16 -24.71
C ILE A 83 -11.54 6.55 -24.96
N ASN A 84 -12.13 6.76 -26.14
CA ASN A 84 -12.79 8.02 -26.51
C ASN A 84 -11.92 9.28 -26.42
N GLY A 85 -10.60 9.14 -26.54
CA GLY A 85 -9.67 10.29 -26.50
C GLY A 85 -9.13 10.60 -25.12
N GLU A 86 -9.53 9.87 -24.10
CA GLU A 86 -9.03 9.99 -22.72
C GLU A 86 -8.36 8.71 -22.26
N TYR A 87 -7.42 8.83 -21.35
CA TYR A 87 -6.71 7.72 -20.75
C TYR A 87 -7.30 7.39 -19.37
N CYS A 88 -7.59 6.11 -19.14
CA CYS A 88 -8.03 5.59 -17.86
C CYS A 88 -6.81 5.26 -17.01
N HIS A 89 -6.48 6.13 -16.06
CA HIS A 89 -5.39 5.89 -15.11
C HIS A 89 -5.82 4.88 -14.04
N LEU A 90 -4.94 3.93 -13.75
CA LEU A 90 -5.11 2.90 -12.72
C LEU A 90 -4.04 3.05 -11.64
N HIS A 91 -4.37 2.65 -10.41
CA HIS A 91 -3.47 2.64 -9.24
C HIS A 91 -2.84 4.01 -8.95
N ILE A 92 -3.60 5.09 -9.15
CA ILE A 92 -3.14 6.43 -8.83
C ILE A 92 -3.11 6.61 -7.31
N MET A 93 -1.93 6.91 -6.76
CA MET A 93 -1.80 7.26 -5.35
C MET A 93 -2.58 8.55 -5.06
N ARG A 94 -3.49 8.48 -4.09
CA ARG A 94 -4.35 9.60 -3.72
C ARG A 94 -3.91 10.24 -2.42
N ASP A 95 -3.52 9.43 -1.44
CA ASP A 95 -3.07 9.91 -0.13
C ASP A 95 -2.18 8.89 0.57
N ILE A 96 -1.43 9.36 1.57
CA ILE A 96 -0.67 8.53 2.49
C ILE A 96 -1.27 8.69 3.89
N ILE A 97 -1.73 7.59 4.47
CA ILE A 97 -2.45 7.56 5.73
C ILE A 97 -1.52 7.68 6.95
N THR A 98 -0.34 7.08 6.84
CA THR A 98 0.75 7.16 7.81
C THR A 98 1.53 8.47 7.65
N SER A 99 2.58 8.68 8.44
CA SER A 99 3.56 9.73 8.17
C SER A 99 4.14 9.57 6.76
N THR A 100 4.60 10.65 6.14
CA THR A 100 5.13 10.66 4.75
C THR A 100 6.21 9.60 4.52
N TRP A 101 7.02 9.32 5.53
CA TRP A 101 8.10 8.34 5.50
C TRP A 101 7.74 7.02 6.20
N GLY A 102 6.48 6.82 6.53
CA GLY A 102 6.00 5.70 7.31
C GLY A 102 6.00 5.94 8.81
N ASP A 103 5.30 5.08 9.53
CA ASP A 103 5.27 5.08 10.99
C ASP A 103 6.20 3.98 11.51
N GLU A 104 7.03 4.32 12.49
CA GLU A 104 7.98 3.39 13.10
C GLU A 104 7.26 2.17 13.70
N ILE A 105 7.81 1.00 13.41
CA ILE A 105 7.38 -0.28 13.97
C ILE A 105 8.57 -1.02 14.57
N SER A 106 8.34 -1.58 15.75
CA SER A 106 9.30 -2.40 16.49
C SER A 106 8.57 -3.29 17.50
N PRO A 107 9.16 -4.40 17.96
CA PRO A 107 10.46 -4.98 17.57
C PRO A 107 10.38 -5.70 16.22
N THR A 108 11.53 -5.78 15.51
CA THR A 108 11.67 -6.30 14.16
C THR A 108 12.30 -7.69 14.13
N THR A 109 12.05 -8.50 15.16
CA THR A 109 12.64 -9.83 15.33
C THR A 109 11.70 -10.93 14.89
N ALA A 110 12.25 -12.01 14.36
CA ALA A 110 11.49 -13.19 13.94
C ALA A 110 10.52 -13.70 15.03
N GLY A 111 9.29 -14.00 14.62
CA GLY A 111 8.22 -14.42 15.51
C GLY A 111 7.40 -13.27 16.12
N THR A 112 7.77 -12.02 15.86
CA THR A 112 7.01 -10.86 16.33
C THR A 112 5.79 -10.64 15.44
N LEU A 113 4.63 -10.40 16.07
CA LEU A 113 3.42 -9.90 15.44
C LEU A 113 3.17 -8.46 15.92
N ILE A 114 3.08 -7.52 14.99
CA ILE A 114 2.73 -6.13 15.24
C ILE A 114 1.36 -5.87 14.64
N THR A 115 0.45 -5.27 15.41
CA THR A 115 -0.85 -4.80 14.93
C THR A 115 -0.91 -3.28 15.05
N LYS A 116 -1.24 -2.60 13.96
CA LYS A 116 -1.48 -1.15 13.92
C LYS A 116 -2.91 -0.89 13.46
N THR A 117 -3.52 0.15 14.04
CA THR A 117 -4.87 0.59 13.67
C THR A 117 -4.88 2.07 13.38
N TYR A 118 -5.64 2.46 12.34
CA TYR A 118 -5.78 3.84 11.91
C TYR A 118 -7.25 4.14 11.66
N ASN A 119 -7.66 5.38 11.93
CA ASN A 119 -8.93 5.92 11.49
C ASN A 119 -8.63 7.05 10.50
N TYR A 120 -9.27 7.00 9.35
CA TYR A 120 -9.04 7.96 8.28
C TYR A 120 -10.36 8.40 7.68
N THR A 121 -10.59 9.70 7.59
CA THR A 121 -11.76 10.24 6.89
C THR A 121 -11.40 10.49 5.45
N ILE A 122 -11.98 9.71 4.54
CA ILE A 122 -11.71 9.78 3.10
C ILE A 122 -12.33 11.07 2.55
N PRO A 123 -11.53 12.03 2.03
CA PRO A 123 -12.05 13.24 1.46
C PRO A 123 -12.90 12.96 0.21
N GLU A 124 -13.86 13.83 -0.09
CA GLU A 124 -14.67 13.71 -1.32
C GLU A 124 -13.84 14.04 -2.56
N MET A 125 -12.92 14.99 -2.43
CA MET A 125 -12.07 15.50 -3.52
C MET A 125 -10.62 15.59 -3.06
N ILE A 126 -9.68 15.23 -3.91
CA ILE A 126 -8.23 15.40 -3.67
C ILE A 126 -7.59 16.11 -4.86
N GLY A 127 -6.76 17.10 -4.56
CA GLY A 127 -6.01 17.93 -5.52
C GLY A 127 -6.43 19.39 -5.50
N ASP A 128 -5.54 20.28 -5.94
CA ASP A 128 -5.71 21.73 -5.97
C ASP A 128 -5.20 22.26 -7.32
N PRO A 129 -5.90 23.22 -7.98
CA PRO A 129 -7.12 23.91 -7.57
C PRO A 129 -8.43 23.17 -7.94
N ASN A 130 -8.36 22.17 -8.82
CA ASN A 130 -9.54 21.47 -9.38
C ASN A 130 -9.51 20.02 -8.97
N GLY A 131 -9.71 19.73 -7.69
CA GLY A 131 -9.65 18.38 -7.15
C GLY A 131 -10.36 17.33 -8.00
N VAL A 132 -9.90 16.10 -7.91
CA VAL A 132 -10.50 14.93 -8.54
C VAL A 132 -11.29 14.16 -7.49
N GLU A 133 -12.49 13.75 -7.84
CA GLU A 133 -13.37 12.99 -6.95
C GLU A 133 -12.71 11.69 -6.45
N VAL A 134 -12.94 11.38 -5.17
CA VAL A 134 -12.56 10.10 -4.58
C VAL A 134 -13.80 9.20 -4.56
N VAL A 135 -13.84 8.25 -5.49
CA VAL A 135 -14.94 7.30 -5.66
C VAL A 135 -14.66 6.06 -4.80
N LEU A 136 -15.50 5.84 -3.78
CA LEU A 136 -15.27 4.77 -2.79
C LEU A 136 -15.18 3.37 -3.41
N ASP A 137 -15.95 3.08 -4.47
CA ASP A 137 -15.91 1.79 -5.15
C ASP A 137 -14.63 1.55 -5.96
N ASN A 138 -13.83 2.59 -6.20
CA ASN A 138 -12.64 2.55 -7.02
C ASN A 138 -11.35 2.70 -6.21
N ILE A 139 -11.44 2.82 -4.88
CA ILE A 139 -10.25 2.94 -4.03
C ILE A 139 -9.84 1.60 -3.43
N SER A 140 -8.56 1.45 -3.23
CA SER A 140 -7.98 0.40 -2.40
C SER A 140 -6.82 0.95 -1.56
N PHE A 141 -6.35 0.16 -0.61
CA PHE A 141 -5.27 0.54 0.29
C PHE A 141 -4.14 -0.46 0.18
N VAL A 142 -2.93 0.07 0.07
CA VAL A 142 -1.71 -0.72 0.00
C VAL A 142 -0.85 -0.42 1.21
N ALA A 143 -0.45 -1.46 1.94
CA ALA A 143 0.49 -1.36 3.03
C ALA A 143 1.84 -1.93 2.61
N TYR A 144 2.92 -1.25 2.96
CA TYR A 144 4.28 -1.78 2.79
C TYR A 144 5.15 -1.46 4.01
N VAL A 145 6.10 -2.35 4.26
CA VAL A 145 7.12 -2.20 5.29
C VAL A 145 8.47 -1.98 4.61
N SER A 146 9.20 -0.97 5.03
CA SER A 146 10.56 -0.68 4.60
C SER A 146 11.52 -0.70 5.78
N GLU A 147 12.75 -1.16 5.57
CA GLU A 147 13.84 -0.97 6.52
C GLU A 147 14.13 0.52 6.63
N SER A 148 14.41 1.02 7.74
CA SER A 148 14.77 2.39 8.10
C SER A 148 14.48 3.51 7.08
N ASP A 149 14.18 4.67 7.58
CA ASP A 149 14.25 5.93 6.83
C ASP A 149 15.64 6.56 7.10
N ASP A 150 16.60 6.38 6.20
CA ASP A 150 17.83 7.15 6.21
C ASP A 150 17.67 8.50 5.50
N GLY A 151 16.44 8.85 5.14
CA GLY A 151 16.05 10.14 4.54
C GLY A 151 16.51 10.32 3.11
N ILE A 152 17.11 9.32 2.49
CA ILE A 152 17.79 9.62 1.22
C ILE A 152 17.52 8.63 0.12
N GLN A 153 16.92 7.55 0.18
CA GLN A 153 16.80 6.92 -1.08
C GLN A 153 16.74 5.42 -1.16
N THR A 154 16.92 4.69 -0.09
CA THR A 154 17.02 3.28 -0.26
C THR A 154 16.63 2.49 0.95
N CYS A 155 15.38 2.71 1.32
CA CYS A 155 14.77 1.78 2.22
C CYS A 155 14.39 0.54 1.41
N PRO A 156 15.04 -0.59 1.57
CA PRO A 156 14.56 -1.81 0.95
C PRO A 156 13.14 -2.07 1.46
N VAL A 157 12.22 -2.26 0.53
CA VAL A 157 10.87 -2.70 0.87
C VAL A 157 10.94 -4.18 1.23
N LEU A 158 10.62 -4.51 2.48
CA LEU A 158 10.66 -5.88 2.98
C LEU A 158 9.47 -6.69 2.50
N ASN A 159 8.30 -6.06 2.42
CA ASN A 159 7.09 -6.64 1.84
C ASN A 159 6.06 -5.57 1.50
N VAL A 160 5.11 -5.92 0.63
CA VAL A 160 3.97 -5.09 0.23
C VAL A 160 2.73 -5.96 0.10
N ASN A 161 1.58 -5.46 0.55
CA ASN A 161 0.30 -6.13 0.36
C ASN A 161 -0.84 -5.12 0.14
N GLU A 162 -1.80 -5.48 -0.70
CA GLU A 162 -3.06 -4.77 -0.82
C GLU A 162 -4.00 -5.26 0.29
N LEU A 163 -4.57 -4.31 1.03
CA LEU A 163 -5.46 -4.62 2.16
C LEU A 163 -6.86 -4.95 1.66
N ILE A 164 -7.52 -5.91 2.32
CA ILE A 164 -8.90 -6.25 2.01
C ILE A 164 -9.79 -5.03 2.34
N THR A 165 -10.37 -4.40 1.32
CA THR A 165 -11.24 -3.24 1.49
C THR A 165 -12.70 -3.67 1.43
N VAL A 166 -13.48 -3.30 2.45
CA VAL A 166 -14.90 -3.63 2.58
C VAL A 166 -15.69 -2.33 2.78
N ILE A 167 -16.68 -2.09 1.94
CA ILE A 167 -17.65 -1.01 2.14
C ILE A 167 -18.80 -1.59 2.96
N ASP A 168 -18.93 -1.16 4.21
CA ASP A 168 -19.97 -1.67 5.12
C ASP A 168 -21.08 -0.64 5.31
N ASN A 169 -22.27 -1.00 4.86
CA ASN A 169 -23.49 -0.20 5.03
C ASN A 169 -24.16 -0.43 6.40
N ASN A 170 -23.62 -1.31 7.22
CA ASN A 170 -24.11 -1.57 8.56
C ASN A 170 -23.21 -0.88 9.57
N ASP A 171 -23.80 -0.21 10.56
CA ASP A 171 -23.05 0.52 11.61
C ASP A 171 -22.25 -0.37 12.57
N GLU A 172 -22.15 -1.67 12.32
CA GLU A 172 -21.38 -2.63 13.12
C GLU A 172 -20.06 -3.01 12.45
N ILE A 173 -18.97 -2.44 12.96
CA ILE A 173 -17.61 -2.84 12.58
C ILE A 173 -17.33 -4.26 13.09
N LYS A 174 -17.18 -5.21 12.19
CA LYS A 174 -16.74 -6.57 12.55
C LYS A 174 -15.22 -6.62 12.61
N PRO A 175 -14.62 -7.01 13.75
CA PRO A 175 -13.17 -7.10 13.87
C PRO A 175 -12.60 -8.17 12.94
N LEU A 176 -11.36 -7.93 12.50
CA LEU A 176 -10.58 -8.89 11.71
C LEU A 176 -10.55 -10.25 12.41
N VAL A 177 -10.87 -11.30 11.69
CA VAL A 177 -10.68 -12.68 12.19
C VAL A 177 -9.18 -12.98 12.03
N HIS A 178 -8.46 -13.06 13.15
CA HIS A 178 -7.04 -13.37 13.17
C HIS A 178 -6.74 -14.64 12.36
N LYS A 179 -5.98 -14.48 11.27
CA LYS A 179 -5.37 -15.62 10.60
C LYS A 179 -4.11 -15.99 11.36
N VAL A 180 -4.07 -17.22 11.88
CA VAL A 180 -2.86 -17.76 12.50
C VAL A 180 -1.87 -18.05 11.36
N TYR A 181 -0.80 -17.28 11.27
CA TYR A 181 0.28 -17.53 10.33
C TYR A 181 1.07 -18.76 10.78
N GLN A 182 0.68 -19.93 10.27
CA GLN A 182 1.51 -21.13 10.43
C GLN A 182 2.61 -21.13 9.38
N LYS A 183 3.86 -21.25 9.84
CA LYS A 183 5.01 -21.46 8.97
C LYS A 183 4.74 -22.71 8.13
N SER A 184 4.54 -22.54 6.82
CA SER A 184 4.49 -23.66 5.88
C SER A 184 5.87 -24.30 5.86
N THR A 185 6.01 -25.44 6.51
CA THR A 185 7.18 -26.31 6.37
C THR A 185 7.01 -27.05 5.05
N ILE A 186 7.78 -26.68 4.04
CA ILE A 186 8.02 -27.50 2.83
C ILE A 186 9.18 -28.44 3.14
#